data_169dbc3401e623455c798bd4d3f012e4
#
_entry.id   169dbc3401e623455c798bd4d3f012e4
#
_cell.length_a   1.000
_cell.length_b   1.000
_cell.length_c   1.000
_cell.angle_alpha   90.00
_cell.angle_beta   90.00
_cell.angle_gamma   90.00
#
_symmetry.space_group_name_H-M   'P 1'
#
loop_
_entity.id
_entity.type
_entity.pdbx_description
1 polymer ?
#
loop_
_entity_poly.entity_id
_entity_poly.type
_entity_poly.pdbx_seq_one_letter_code
_entity_poly.pdbx_strand_id
1 'polypeptide(L)'
;MQGGCPNAKIGGKPKGPPGTGGPGWTIKCETKGNPQTHKVGALSMAHAGKDTGGSQFFMVLSEANTKHLNGVHTVFGQITGGLDVMKTLTQNDHMVTVRVS
;
A
#
# COMPACT_ATOMS: atom_id res chain seq x y z
N MET A 1 -2.48 -6.30 -3.63
CA MET A 1 -1.13 -5.95 -4.14
C MET A 1 -0.47 -4.94 -3.20
N GLN A 2 0.78 -5.17 -2.83
CA GLN A 2 1.51 -4.36 -1.87
C GLN A 2 2.88 -3.96 -2.41
N GLY A 3 3.32 -2.74 -2.13
CA GLY A 3 4.60 -2.22 -2.56
C GLY A 3 5.20 -1.28 -1.53
N GLY A 4 6.36 -0.70 -1.85
CA GLY A 4 7.03 0.32 -1.01
C GLY A 4 7.89 -0.24 0.11
N CYS A 5 8.14 -1.54 0.18
CA CYS A 5 9.03 -2.14 1.18
C CYS A 5 10.50 -2.00 0.75
N PRO A 6 11.37 -1.35 1.54
CA PRO A 6 12.79 -1.25 1.21
C PRO A 6 13.50 -2.60 1.10
N ASN A 7 13.03 -3.61 1.84
CA ASN A 7 13.61 -4.96 1.81
C ASN A 7 13.26 -5.74 0.55
N ALA A 8 12.31 -5.26 -0.25
CA ALA A 8 11.91 -5.87 -1.52
C ALA A 8 12.39 -5.06 -2.74
N LYS A 9 13.17 -4.01 -2.55
CA LYS A 9 13.64 -3.14 -3.61
C LYS A 9 14.61 -3.89 -4.54
N ILE A 10 14.35 -3.85 -5.84
CA ILE A 10 15.21 -4.44 -6.86
C ILE A 10 16.59 -3.74 -6.83
N GLY A 11 17.67 -4.52 -6.68
CA GLY A 11 19.02 -3.97 -6.56
C GLY A 11 19.36 -3.34 -5.21
N GLY A 12 18.41 -3.35 -4.27
CA GLY A 12 18.63 -2.84 -2.92
C GLY A 12 19.37 -3.84 -2.02
N LYS A 13 19.79 -3.36 -0.84
CA LYS A 13 20.41 -4.20 0.20
C LYS A 13 19.37 -4.43 1.31
N PRO A 14 18.67 -5.56 1.31
CA PRO A 14 17.65 -5.80 2.32
C PRO A 14 18.26 -5.99 3.72
N LYS A 15 17.60 -5.46 4.73
CA LYS A 15 17.96 -5.62 6.15
C LYS A 15 17.13 -6.69 6.85
N GLY A 16 16.18 -7.30 6.14
CA GLY A 16 15.30 -8.33 6.67
C GLY A 16 14.37 -8.87 5.58
N PRO A 17 13.41 -9.72 5.91
CA PRO A 17 12.49 -10.29 4.93
C PRO A 17 11.67 -9.22 4.19
N PRO A 18 11.28 -9.48 2.93
CA PRO A 18 10.32 -8.61 2.23
C PRO A 18 9.03 -8.42 3.03
N GLY A 19 8.51 -7.20 3.04
CA GLY A 19 7.31 -6.84 3.80
C GLY A 19 7.57 -6.33 5.22
N THR A 20 8.79 -6.45 5.73
CA THR A 20 9.14 -6.01 7.09
C THR A 20 9.88 -4.69 7.16
N GLY A 21 10.25 -4.11 6.01
CA GLY A 21 11.02 -2.87 5.97
C GLY A 21 10.16 -1.62 6.03
N GLY A 22 10.81 -0.51 6.38
CA GLY A 22 10.19 0.80 6.43
C GLY A 22 11.22 1.91 6.22
N PRO A 23 10.78 3.18 6.17
CA PRO A 23 11.66 4.31 5.89
C PRO A 23 12.47 4.80 7.09
N GLY A 24 12.32 4.18 8.26
CA GLY A 24 12.96 4.61 9.50
C GLY A 24 12.12 5.55 10.35
N TRP A 25 10.89 5.82 9.93
CA TRP A 25 9.91 6.63 10.66
C TRP A 25 8.52 6.06 10.43
N THR A 26 7.55 6.49 11.25
CA THR A 26 6.16 6.07 11.13
C THR A 26 5.24 7.29 11.14
N ILE A 27 4.02 7.10 10.61
CA ILE A 27 2.98 8.12 10.61
C ILE A 27 1.72 7.59 11.30
N LYS A 28 0.93 8.51 11.82
CA LYS A 28 -0.34 8.17 12.47
C LYS A 28 -1.39 7.77 11.45
N CYS A 29 -2.33 6.91 11.86
CA CYS A 29 -3.48 6.57 11.05
C CYS A 29 -4.42 7.79 10.89
N GLU A 30 -4.98 7.92 9.70
CA GLU A 30 -5.93 9.00 9.38
C GLU A 30 -7.28 8.39 8.95
N THR A 31 -7.80 7.47 9.76
CA THR A 31 -9.06 6.79 9.49
C THR A 31 -10.28 7.56 9.99
N LYS A 32 -10.14 8.29 11.09
CA LYS A 32 -11.23 9.06 11.67
C LYS A 32 -11.60 10.24 10.76
N GLY A 33 -12.85 10.31 10.37
CA GLY A 33 -13.34 11.37 9.48
C GLY A 33 -12.96 11.19 8.01
N ASN A 34 -12.27 10.10 7.66
CA ASN A 34 -11.90 9.80 6.28
C ASN A 34 -13.09 9.17 5.56
N PRO A 35 -13.65 9.81 4.50
CA PRO A 35 -14.79 9.28 3.76
C PRO A 35 -14.43 8.15 2.80
N GLN A 36 -13.14 7.91 2.57
CA GLN A 36 -12.69 6.90 1.61
C GLN A 36 -12.73 5.50 2.22
N THR A 37 -13.07 4.52 1.39
CA THR A 37 -13.19 3.12 1.78
C THR A 37 -12.33 2.23 0.87
N HIS A 38 -12.13 0.98 1.27
CA HIS A 38 -11.35 0.01 0.52
C HIS A 38 -12.15 -0.57 -0.65
N LYS A 39 -12.41 0.26 -1.67
CA LYS A 39 -13.01 -0.15 -2.95
C LYS A 39 -11.94 -0.72 -3.86
N VAL A 40 -12.34 -1.46 -4.89
CA VAL A 40 -11.39 -1.91 -5.93
C VAL A 40 -10.64 -0.69 -6.51
N GLY A 41 -9.32 -0.79 -6.53
CA GLY A 41 -8.47 0.30 -6.98
C GLY A 41 -8.11 1.33 -5.91
N ALA A 42 -8.57 1.18 -4.68
CA ALA A 42 -8.17 2.06 -3.59
C ALA A 42 -6.67 1.88 -3.26
N LEU A 43 -6.01 2.99 -2.94
CA LEU A 43 -4.64 3.00 -2.40
C LEU A 43 -4.72 3.20 -0.90
N SER A 44 -4.14 2.30 -0.14
CA SER A 44 -4.20 2.31 1.31
C SER A 44 -2.83 2.06 1.92
N MET A 45 -2.59 2.63 3.10
CA MET A 45 -1.33 2.46 3.81
C MET A 45 -1.27 1.10 4.51
N ALA A 46 -0.20 0.36 4.24
CA ALA A 46 0.12 -0.85 5.00
C ALA A 46 0.77 -0.46 6.33
N HIS A 47 0.46 -1.21 7.39
CA HIS A 47 1.08 -1.01 8.70
C HIS A 47 1.06 -2.31 9.52
N ALA A 48 1.85 -2.35 10.58
CA ALA A 48 1.94 -3.48 11.51
C ALA A 48 1.13 -3.26 12.80
N GLY A 49 0.15 -2.38 12.75
CA GLY A 49 -0.69 -1.98 13.87
C GLY A 49 -1.03 -0.50 13.79
N LYS A 50 -1.79 0.01 14.73
CA LYS A 50 -2.19 1.41 14.75
C LYS A 50 -0.97 2.34 14.80
N ASP A 51 -0.98 3.38 13.97
CA ASP A 51 0.04 4.44 13.93
C ASP A 51 1.46 3.93 13.61
N THR A 52 1.58 2.84 12.84
CA THR A 52 2.87 2.29 12.41
C THR A 52 3.11 2.35 10.90
N GLY A 53 2.31 3.13 10.17
CA GLY A 53 2.48 3.35 8.74
C GLY A 53 3.85 3.93 8.40
N GLY A 54 4.45 3.47 7.32
CA GLY A 54 5.73 3.94 6.83
C GLY A 54 5.70 4.16 5.32
N SER A 55 6.52 3.44 4.58
CA SER A 55 6.60 3.57 3.12
C SER A 55 5.76 2.54 2.36
N GLN A 56 5.27 1.50 3.02
CA GLN A 56 4.52 0.45 2.35
C GLN A 56 3.06 0.85 2.13
N PHE A 57 2.53 0.44 0.99
CA PHE A 57 1.13 0.69 0.61
C PHE A 57 0.58 -0.53 -0.11
N PHE A 58 -0.73 -0.61 -0.24
CA PHE A 58 -1.35 -1.66 -1.04
C PHE A 58 -2.48 -1.10 -1.92
N MET A 59 -2.73 -1.80 -2.99
CA MET A 59 -3.82 -1.53 -3.92
C MET A 59 -4.87 -2.62 -3.77
N VAL A 60 -6.13 -2.22 -3.64
CA VAL A 60 -7.23 -3.15 -3.44
C VAL A 60 -7.60 -3.85 -4.73
N LEU A 61 -7.55 -5.18 -4.74
CA LEU A 61 -7.95 -6.01 -5.88
C LEU A 61 -9.40 -6.49 -5.76
N SER A 62 -9.89 -6.68 -4.54
CA SER A 62 -11.24 -7.17 -4.27
C SER A 62 -11.82 -6.48 -3.04
N GLU A 63 -12.96 -5.82 -3.21
CA GLU A 63 -13.64 -5.15 -2.10
C GLU A 63 -14.13 -6.15 -1.03
N ALA A 64 -14.60 -7.32 -1.45
CA ALA A 64 -15.08 -8.34 -0.52
C ALA A 64 -14.00 -8.82 0.45
N ASN A 65 -12.74 -8.88 -0.01
CA ASN A 65 -11.62 -9.33 0.81
C ASN A 65 -10.99 -8.23 1.67
N THR A 66 -11.38 -6.98 1.48
CA THR A 66 -10.73 -5.83 2.14
C THR A 66 -11.69 -4.97 2.96
N LYS A 67 -12.97 -5.30 2.96
CA LYS A 67 -13.99 -4.54 3.66
C LYS A 67 -13.71 -4.39 5.16
N HIS A 68 -13.14 -5.40 5.79
CA HIS A 68 -12.76 -5.39 7.20
C HIS A 68 -11.61 -4.41 7.51
N LEU A 69 -10.93 -3.91 6.49
CA LEU A 69 -9.82 -2.95 6.67
C LEU A 69 -10.29 -1.51 6.81
N ASN A 70 -11.58 -1.23 6.51
CA ASN A 70 -12.14 0.10 6.69
C ASN A 70 -12.07 0.50 8.17
N GLY A 71 -11.58 1.71 8.43
CA GLY A 71 -11.39 2.20 9.78
C GLY A 71 -10.10 1.73 10.47
N VAL A 72 -9.35 0.81 9.85
CA VAL A 72 -8.07 0.28 10.37
C VAL A 72 -6.88 0.80 9.57
N HIS A 73 -6.96 0.69 8.25
CA HIS A 73 -5.93 1.20 7.34
C HIS A 73 -6.39 2.49 6.66
N THR A 74 -5.46 3.41 6.47
CA THR A 74 -5.76 4.71 5.87
C THR A 74 -5.78 4.64 4.36
N VAL A 75 -6.95 4.86 3.76
CA VAL A 75 -7.09 5.01 2.30
C VAL A 75 -6.73 6.46 1.94
N PHE A 76 -5.79 6.64 1.04
CA PHE A 76 -5.31 7.97 0.65
C PHE A 76 -5.44 8.27 -0.85
N GLY A 77 -5.88 7.31 -1.64
CA GLY A 77 -6.01 7.52 -3.08
C GLY A 77 -6.89 6.48 -3.75
N GLN A 78 -7.14 6.70 -5.03
CA GLN A 78 -7.95 5.84 -5.87
C GLN A 78 -7.33 5.76 -7.27
N ILE A 79 -7.19 4.56 -7.80
CA ILE A 79 -6.72 4.35 -9.17
C ILE A 79 -7.79 4.85 -10.14
N THR A 80 -7.39 5.71 -11.08
CA THR A 80 -8.29 6.28 -12.09
C THR A 80 -8.09 5.67 -13.47
N GLY A 81 -7.02 4.90 -13.68
CA GLY A 81 -6.76 4.23 -14.94
C GLY A 81 -5.81 3.07 -14.73
N GLY A 82 -5.82 2.09 -15.63
CA GLY A 82 -4.92 0.94 -15.56
C GLY A 82 -5.34 -0.15 -14.59
N LEU A 83 -6.60 -0.22 -14.18
CA LEU A 83 -7.10 -1.29 -13.31
C LEU A 83 -6.85 -2.68 -13.90
N ASP A 84 -6.97 -2.83 -15.22
CA ASP A 84 -6.71 -4.10 -15.90
C ASP A 84 -5.25 -4.51 -15.76
N VAL A 85 -4.33 -3.55 -15.88
CA VAL A 85 -2.90 -3.78 -15.70
C VAL A 85 -2.60 -4.18 -14.25
N MET A 86 -3.22 -3.51 -13.28
CA MET A 86 -3.06 -3.84 -11.87
C MET A 86 -3.41 -5.30 -11.58
N LYS A 87 -4.48 -5.82 -12.18
CA LYS A 87 -4.92 -7.21 -11.99
C LYS A 87 -3.97 -8.24 -12.60
N THR A 88 -3.07 -7.83 -13.49
CA THR A 88 -2.06 -8.70 -14.13
C THR A 88 -0.71 -8.67 -13.44
N LEU A 89 -0.50 -7.77 -12.49
CA LEU A 89 0.77 -7.65 -11.78
C LEU A 89 1.05 -8.87 -10.89
N THR A 90 2.32 -9.26 -10.84
CA THR A 90 2.79 -10.37 -10.01
C THR A 90 3.94 -9.93 -9.13
N GLN A 91 4.30 -10.77 -8.17
CA GLN A 91 5.50 -10.55 -7.36
C GLN A 91 6.72 -10.43 -8.27
N ASN A 92 7.64 -9.54 -7.93
CA ASN A 92 8.85 -9.18 -8.70
C ASN A 92 8.62 -8.20 -9.87
N ASP A 93 7.40 -7.82 -10.18
CA ASP A 93 7.18 -6.63 -11.00
C ASP A 93 7.65 -5.40 -10.23
N HIS A 94 8.19 -4.41 -10.94
CA HIS A 94 8.69 -3.21 -10.29
C HIS A 94 8.08 -1.94 -10.86
N MET A 95 8.05 -0.91 -10.03
CA MET A 95 7.56 0.41 -10.41
C MET A 95 8.69 1.19 -11.10
N VAL A 96 8.49 1.52 -12.39
CA VAL A 96 9.48 2.27 -13.17
C VAL A 96 9.59 3.70 -12.65
N THR A 97 8.47 4.33 -12.36
CA THR A 97 8.44 5.69 -11.79
C THR A 97 7.20 5.87 -10.91
N VAL A 98 7.38 6.56 -9.80
CA VAL A 98 6.29 6.97 -8.91
C VAL A 98 6.47 8.45 -8.61
N ARG A 99 5.46 9.27 -8.92
CA ARG A 99 5.50 10.72 -8.71
C ARG A 99 4.19 11.21 -8.15
N VAL A 100 4.27 12.25 -7.33
CA VAL A 100 3.12 13.00 -6.85
C VAL A 100 3.05 14.31 -7.64
N SER A 101 1.89 14.59 -8.19
CA SER A 101 1.67 15.79 -9.01
C SER A 101 0.63 16.71 -8.41
#